data_037d9815a7a0924fb2e1c18387ba3a99
#
_entry.id   037d9815a7a0924fb2e1c18387ba3a99
#
_cell.length_a   1.000
_cell.length_b   1.000
_cell.length_c   1.000
_cell.angle_alpha   90.00
_cell.angle_beta   90.00
_cell.angle_gamma   90.00
#
_symmetry.space_group_name_H-M   'P 1'
#
loop_
_entity.id
_entity.type
_entity.pdbx_description
1 polymer ?
#
loop_
_entity_poly.entity_id
_entity_poly.type
_entity_poly.pdbx_seq_one_letter_code
_entity_poly.pdbx_strand_id
1 'polypeptide(L)'
;MNYRIIPVTAFAQNCSLIWCGQTRLAALVDPGGDAERIKAVVAEAGVTLMQILLTHGHLDHVGAAAELAQHYGVPVIGPEKEDEFWLEGLPAQSRMFGLEDCQPLRPDRWLNEGDVVNVGNVALQVLHCPGHTPGHVVFFDDASRLLISGDAIFKGGVGRSDFPRGDHGQLIAAIKEKLLPLGDDVTFIPGHGPLSTLGEERRNNPFLQDEMPVW
;
A
#
# COMPACT_ATOMS: atom_id res chain seq x y z
N MET A 1 16.42 2.54 3.14
CA MET A 1 15.58 1.30 3.18
C MET A 1 15.91 0.41 2.01
N ASN A 2 15.91 -0.92 2.18
CA ASN A 2 15.96 -1.88 1.07
C ASN A 2 14.56 -2.42 0.80
N TYR A 3 14.30 -2.88 -0.43
CA TYR A 3 13.01 -3.46 -0.77
C TYR A 3 13.11 -4.54 -1.86
N ARG A 4 12.08 -5.38 -1.95
CA ARG A 4 11.83 -6.31 -3.05
C ARG A 4 10.33 -6.31 -3.34
N ILE A 5 9.97 -6.13 -4.60
CA ILE A 5 8.58 -6.18 -5.07
C ILE A 5 8.27 -7.63 -5.45
N ILE A 6 7.13 -8.10 -4.98
CA ILE A 6 6.63 -9.46 -5.21
C ILE A 6 5.25 -9.31 -5.86
N PRO A 7 5.15 -9.33 -7.18
CA PRO A 7 3.85 -9.32 -7.84
C PRO A 7 3.06 -10.57 -7.44
N VAL A 8 1.85 -10.40 -6.92
CA VAL A 8 0.99 -11.49 -6.42
C VAL A 8 -0.36 -11.48 -7.13
N THR A 9 -0.98 -12.64 -7.18
CA THR A 9 -2.30 -12.91 -7.76
C THR A 9 -2.40 -12.60 -9.26
N ALA A 10 -3.55 -12.92 -9.85
CA ALA A 10 -3.86 -12.54 -11.24
C ALA A 10 -3.98 -11.02 -11.45
N PHE A 11 -4.14 -10.26 -10.36
CA PHE A 11 -4.16 -8.79 -10.39
C PHE A 11 -2.77 -8.17 -10.55
N ALA A 12 -1.70 -8.99 -10.42
CA ALA A 12 -0.30 -8.54 -10.42
C ALA A 12 -0.06 -7.38 -9.42
N GLN A 13 -0.71 -7.47 -8.24
CA GLN A 13 -0.54 -6.50 -7.16
C GLN A 13 0.90 -6.58 -6.62
N ASN A 14 1.49 -5.44 -6.34
CA ASN A 14 2.87 -5.30 -5.87
C ASN A 14 2.96 -5.42 -4.33
N CYS A 15 2.92 -6.65 -3.80
CA CYS A 15 3.34 -6.85 -2.41
C CYS A 15 4.80 -6.42 -2.26
N SER A 16 5.10 -5.59 -1.26
CA SER A 16 6.46 -5.09 -1.03
C SER A 16 7.05 -5.67 0.26
N LEU A 17 8.15 -6.41 0.14
CA LEU A 17 9.02 -6.74 1.26
C LEU A 17 10.02 -5.61 1.44
N ILE A 18 9.97 -4.92 2.59
CA ILE A 18 10.87 -3.81 2.93
C ILE A 18 11.69 -4.16 4.18
N TRP A 19 12.94 -3.71 4.27
CA TRP A 19 13.76 -3.98 5.44
C TRP A 19 14.86 -2.94 5.69
N CYS A 20 15.24 -2.84 6.96
CA CYS A 20 16.41 -2.09 7.38
C CYS A 20 17.69 -2.83 7.01
N GLY A 21 18.58 -2.20 6.24
CA GLY A 21 19.85 -2.80 5.82
C GLY A 21 20.80 -3.15 6.96
N GLN A 22 20.71 -2.43 8.08
CA GLN A 22 21.58 -2.64 9.24
C GLN A 22 21.05 -3.74 10.17
N THR A 23 19.75 -3.71 10.51
CA THR A 23 19.17 -4.63 11.51
C THR A 23 18.58 -5.90 10.89
N ARG A 24 18.35 -5.93 9.59
CA ARG A 24 17.65 -7.00 8.87
C ARG A 24 16.20 -7.22 9.33
N LEU A 25 15.65 -6.31 10.14
CA LEU A 25 14.23 -6.30 10.50
C LEU A 25 13.41 -5.81 9.31
N ALA A 26 12.28 -6.47 9.05
CA ALA A 26 11.50 -6.30 7.85
C ALA A 26 10.00 -6.13 8.13
N ALA A 27 9.30 -5.57 7.14
CA ALA A 27 7.84 -5.59 7.04
C ALA A 27 7.41 -6.03 5.65
N LEU A 28 6.24 -6.68 5.57
CA LEU A 28 5.50 -6.85 4.32
C LEU A 28 4.49 -5.71 4.21
N VAL A 29 4.38 -5.12 3.03
CA VAL A 29 3.33 -4.14 2.73
C VAL A 29 2.41 -4.76 1.70
N ASP A 30 1.12 -4.75 1.99
CA ASP A 30 0.03 -5.23 1.13
C ASP A 30 0.24 -6.67 0.58
N PRO A 31 0.30 -7.69 1.43
CA PRO A 31 0.38 -9.07 0.97
C PRO A 31 -0.98 -9.57 0.47
N GLY A 32 -1.30 -9.28 -0.79
CA GLY A 32 -2.62 -9.49 -1.38
C GLY A 32 -2.98 -10.93 -1.73
N GLY A 33 -2.00 -11.84 -1.75
CA GLY A 33 -2.20 -13.26 -2.08
C GLY A 33 -0.88 -14.00 -2.24
N ASP A 34 -0.92 -15.23 -2.78
CA ASP A 34 0.26 -16.06 -3.06
C ASP A 34 1.20 -16.22 -1.84
N ALA A 35 0.63 -16.54 -0.65
CA ALA A 35 1.36 -16.56 0.62
C ALA A 35 2.64 -17.41 0.56
N GLU A 36 2.63 -18.57 -0.08
CA GLU A 36 3.82 -19.45 -0.20
C GLU A 36 4.95 -18.79 -1.01
N ARG A 37 4.59 -18.04 -2.07
CA ARG A 37 5.56 -17.27 -2.84
C ARG A 37 6.18 -16.16 -1.99
N ILE A 38 5.38 -15.46 -1.19
CA ILE A 38 5.86 -14.42 -0.27
C ILE A 38 6.79 -15.04 0.78
N LYS A 39 6.41 -16.17 1.41
CA LYS A 39 7.24 -16.90 2.39
C LYS A 39 8.60 -17.29 1.81
N ALA A 40 8.62 -17.79 0.58
CA ALA A 40 9.86 -18.15 -0.11
C ALA A 40 10.79 -16.92 -0.31
N VAL A 41 10.22 -15.76 -0.72
CA VAL A 41 11.00 -14.53 -0.92
C VAL A 41 11.53 -13.97 0.40
N VAL A 42 10.73 -14.02 1.48
CA VAL A 42 11.18 -13.60 2.83
C VAL A 42 12.35 -14.47 3.30
N ALA A 43 12.25 -15.80 3.13
CA ALA A 43 13.31 -16.74 3.48
C ALA A 43 14.59 -16.49 2.66
N GLU A 44 14.47 -16.32 1.34
CA GLU A 44 15.60 -16.00 0.45
C GLU A 44 16.28 -14.69 0.82
N ALA A 45 15.49 -13.67 1.19
CA ALA A 45 16.03 -12.37 1.61
C ALA A 45 16.81 -12.48 2.94
N GLY A 46 16.59 -13.51 3.75
CA GLY A 46 17.28 -13.72 5.03
C GLY A 46 16.99 -12.58 6.03
N VAL A 47 15.76 -12.11 6.08
CA VAL A 47 15.31 -11.04 6.98
C VAL A 47 14.39 -11.57 8.07
N THR A 48 14.21 -10.80 9.14
CA THR A 48 13.28 -11.12 10.22
C THR A 48 12.02 -10.25 10.04
N LEU A 49 10.90 -10.87 9.69
CA LEU A 49 9.63 -10.17 9.58
C LEU A 49 9.12 -9.78 10.97
N MET A 50 8.74 -8.51 11.15
CA MET A 50 8.28 -7.95 12.42
C MET A 50 6.82 -7.51 12.39
N GLN A 51 6.28 -7.24 11.21
CA GLN A 51 4.92 -6.72 11.05
C GLN A 51 4.47 -6.79 9.59
N ILE A 52 3.16 -6.72 9.40
CA ILE A 52 2.51 -6.53 8.11
C ILE A 52 1.86 -5.15 8.12
N LEU A 53 2.06 -4.37 7.06
CA LEU A 53 1.51 -3.04 6.87
C LEU A 53 0.48 -3.07 5.75
N LEU A 54 -0.64 -2.40 5.95
CA LEU A 54 -1.71 -2.29 4.95
C LEU A 54 -1.90 -0.84 4.55
N THR A 55 -1.93 -0.59 3.23
CA THR A 55 -2.26 0.73 2.69
C THR A 55 -3.76 0.97 2.71
N HIS A 56 -4.57 -0.03 2.36
CA HIS A 56 -6.03 0.04 2.32
C HIS A 56 -6.68 -1.34 2.37
N GLY A 57 -8.02 -1.40 2.41
CA GLY A 57 -8.78 -2.62 2.72
C GLY A 57 -9.23 -3.47 1.54
N HIS A 58 -8.76 -3.27 0.31
CA HIS A 58 -9.13 -4.12 -0.82
C HIS A 58 -8.48 -5.50 -0.75
N LEU A 59 -9.23 -6.52 -1.21
CA LEU A 59 -8.85 -7.93 -1.12
C LEU A 59 -7.49 -8.24 -1.72
N ASP A 60 -7.17 -7.66 -2.87
CA ASP A 60 -5.91 -7.89 -3.58
C ASP A 60 -4.68 -7.26 -2.91
N HIS A 61 -4.89 -6.46 -1.86
CA HIS A 61 -3.86 -5.93 -0.96
C HIS A 61 -3.78 -6.67 0.38
N VAL A 62 -4.85 -7.36 0.78
CA VAL A 62 -5.01 -7.91 2.14
C VAL A 62 -5.12 -9.43 2.18
N GLY A 63 -5.42 -10.07 1.06
CA GLY A 63 -5.89 -11.46 1.00
C GLY A 63 -5.02 -12.50 1.72
N ALA A 64 -3.69 -12.33 1.76
CA ALA A 64 -2.79 -13.22 2.49
C ALA A 64 -2.34 -12.66 3.86
N ALA A 65 -2.79 -11.46 4.25
CA ALA A 65 -2.28 -10.81 5.47
C ALA A 65 -2.54 -11.62 6.75
N ALA A 66 -3.74 -12.18 6.92
CA ALA A 66 -4.09 -12.99 8.09
C ALA A 66 -3.25 -14.27 8.18
N GLU A 67 -3.08 -14.99 7.08
CA GLU A 67 -2.28 -16.21 7.02
C GLU A 67 -0.81 -15.93 7.35
N LEU A 68 -0.24 -14.89 6.74
CA LEU A 68 1.16 -14.52 6.95
C LEU A 68 1.40 -13.98 8.37
N ALA A 69 0.47 -13.19 8.92
CA ALA A 69 0.53 -12.73 10.30
C ALA A 69 0.55 -13.91 11.27
N GLN A 70 -0.32 -14.89 11.08
CA GLN A 70 -0.35 -16.11 11.88
C GLN A 70 0.94 -16.95 11.72
N HIS A 71 1.42 -17.11 10.49
CA HIS A 71 2.61 -17.91 10.19
C HIS A 71 3.87 -17.36 10.88
N TYR A 72 4.05 -16.02 10.83
CA TYR A 72 5.23 -15.36 11.40
C TYR A 72 5.04 -14.90 12.85
N GLY A 73 3.82 -14.94 13.39
CA GLY A 73 3.51 -14.45 14.74
C GLY A 73 3.70 -12.92 14.85
N VAL A 74 3.30 -12.16 13.83
CA VAL A 74 3.54 -10.71 13.76
C VAL A 74 2.21 -9.95 13.65
N PRO A 75 2.16 -8.69 14.13
CA PRO A 75 0.95 -7.87 14.04
C PRO A 75 0.67 -7.39 12.60
N VAL A 76 -0.61 -7.12 12.33
CA VAL A 76 -1.10 -6.38 11.17
C VAL A 76 -1.39 -4.94 11.57
N ILE A 77 -0.84 -3.98 10.85
CA ILE A 77 -0.92 -2.54 11.15
C ILE A 77 -1.46 -1.79 9.94
N GLY A 78 -2.46 -0.94 10.18
CA GLY A 78 -3.14 -0.20 9.12
C GLY A 78 -4.28 -0.98 8.47
N PRO A 79 -5.02 -0.35 7.58
CA PRO A 79 -4.94 1.04 7.16
C PRO A 79 -5.45 2.06 8.21
N GLU A 80 -5.99 3.21 7.77
CA GLU A 80 -6.77 4.08 8.65
C GLU A 80 -8.18 3.48 8.86
N LYS A 81 -8.80 3.81 9.97
CA LYS A 81 -10.00 3.14 10.47
C LYS A 81 -11.22 3.25 9.54
N GLU A 82 -11.30 4.26 8.72
CA GLU A 82 -12.40 4.42 7.77
C GLU A 82 -12.49 3.25 6.75
N ASP A 83 -11.43 2.43 6.60
CA ASP A 83 -11.43 1.21 5.79
C ASP A 83 -11.90 -0.06 6.52
N GLU A 84 -12.33 0.03 7.79
CA GLU A 84 -12.83 -1.12 8.56
C GLU A 84 -13.90 -1.90 7.79
N PHE A 85 -14.83 -1.21 7.12
CA PHE A 85 -15.90 -1.86 6.35
C PHE A 85 -15.39 -2.68 5.14
N TRP A 86 -14.27 -2.28 4.51
CA TRP A 86 -13.62 -3.07 3.48
C TRP A 86 -13.03 -4.35 4.05
N LEU A 87 -12.34 -4.26 5.19
CA LEU A 87 -11.73 -5.41 5.87
C LEU A 87 -12.79 -6.38 6.43
N GLU A 88 -13.91 -5.87 6.94
CA GLU A 88 -15.06 -6.69 7.31
C GLU A 88 -15.73 -7.33 6.09
N GLY A 89 -15.70 -6.65 4.95
CA GLY A 89 -16.28 -7.08 3.68
C GLY A 89 -15.44 -8.06 2.87
N LEU A 90 -14.26 -8.49 3.32
CA LEU A 90 -13.38 -9.41 2.58
C LEU A 90 -14.07 -10.69 2.09
N PRO A 91 -14.96 -11.35 2.86
CA PRO A 91 -15.69 -12.51 2.37
C PRO A 91 -16.61 -12.21 1.18
N ALA A 92 -17.15 -11.00 1.09
CA ALA A 92 -17.98 -10.60 -0.05
C ALA A 92 -17.12 -10.27 -1.27
N GLN A 93 -15.97 -9.63 -1.06
CA GLN A 93 -15.00 -9.34 -2.12
C GLN A 93 -14.46 -10.65 -2.74
N SER A 94 -14.04 -11.62 -1.90
CA SER A 94 -13.50 -12.90 -2.41
C SER A 94 -14.53 -13.68 -3.26
N ARG A 95 -15.80 -13.71 -2.84
CA ARG A 95 -16.86 -14.33 -3.64
C ARG A 95 -17.10 -13.60 -4.97
N MET A 96 -17.04 -12.27 -4.97
CA MET A 96 -17.21 -11.46 -6.19
C MET A 96 -16.15 -11.75 -7.25
N PHE A 97 -14.92 -12.00 -6.82
CA PHE A 97 -13.79 -12.28 -7.70
C PHE A 97 -13.55 -13.79 -7.93
N GLY A 98 -14.38 -14.67 -7.36
CA GLY A 98 -14.22 -16.13 -7.50
C GLY A 98 -12.94 -16.66 -6.86
N LEU A 99 -12.46 -16.00 -5.82
CA LEU A 99 -11.29 -16.37 -5.04
C LEU A 99 -11.70 -17.24 -3.83
N GLU A 100 -10.73 -17.89 -3.19
CA GLU A 100 -10.97 -18.65 -1.97
C GLU A 100 -11.56 -17.76 -0.87
N ASP A 101 -12.37 -18.35 0.02
CA ASP A 101 -13.04 -17.62 1.11
C ASP A 101 -12.03 -16.93 2.02
N CYS A 102 -11.95 -15.61 1.90
CA CYS A 102 -11.18 -14.77 2.79
C CYS A 102 -12.03 -14.42 4.03
N GLN A 103 -11.45 -14.56 5.21
CA GLN A 103 -12.12 -14.16 6.45
C GLN A 103 -12.00 -12.65 6.68
N PRO A 104 -12.95 -12.03 7.43
CA PRO A 104 -12.78 -10.64 7.86
C PRO A 104 -11.45 -10.45 8.59
N LEU A 105 -10.79 -9.35 8.34
CA LEU A 105 -9.53 -9.00 9.00
C LEU A 105 -9.75 -7.79 9.92
N ARG A 106 -9.27 -7.90 11.15
CA ARG A 106 -9.16 -6.75 12.04
C ARG A 106 -7.69 -6.51 12.35
N PRO A 107 -7.14 -5.35 11.98
CA PRO A 107 -5.76 -5.01 12.31
C PRO A 107 -5.54 -4.90 13.82
N ASP A 108 -4.32 -5.19 14.26
CA ASP A 108 -3.90 -4.99 15.66
C ASP A 108 -3.79 -3.48 15.99
N ARG A 109 -3.51 -2.66 14.98
CA ARG A 109 -3.42 -1.20 15.11
C ARG A 109 -3.92 -0.51 13.85
N TRP A 110 -4.80 0.46 13.99
CA TRP A 110 -5.14 1.42 12.94
C TRP A 110 -4.10 2.54 12.86
N LEU A 111 -3.94 3.13 11.68
CA LEU A 111 -3.02 4.23 11.44
C LEU A 111 -3.76 5.55 11.26
N ASN A 112 -3.09 6.65 11.60
CA ASN A 112 -3.59 8.00 11.41
C ASN A 112 -2.56 8.85 10.66
N GLU A 113 -3.02 9.99 10.12
CA GLU A 113 -2.13 11.02 9.58
C GLU A 113 -1.04 11.39 10.57
N GLY A 114 0.22 11.40 10.11
CA GLY A 114 1.37 11.78 10.91
C GLY A 114 1.93 10.69 11.83
N ASP A 115 1.32 9.51 11.86
CA ASP A 115 1.93 8.36 12.55
C ASP A 115 3.30 8.03 11.94
N VAL A 116 4.13 7.38 12.76
CA VAL A 116 5.41 6.80 12.31
C VAL A 116 5.40 5.30 12.60
N VAL A 117 5.76 4.52 11.58
CA VAL A 117 5.96 3.07 11.71
C VAL A 117 7.43 2.74 11.51
N ASN A 118 8.02 2.07 12.48
CA ASN A 118 9.44 1.72 12.43
C ASN A 118 9.65 0.30 11.87
N VAL A 119 10.61 0.16 10.94
CA VAL A 119 11.11 -1.11 10.43
C VAL A 119 12.61 -1.18 10.73
N GLY A 120 12.96 -1.72 11.89
CA GLY A 120 14.31 -1.54 12.44
C GLY A 120 14.64 -0.06 12.66
N ASN A 121 15.69 0.44 12.02
CA ASN A 121 16.09 1.84 12.10
C ASN A 121 15.44 2.73 11.02
N VAL A 122 14.58 2.17 10.17
CA VAL A 122 13.83 2.92 9.15
C VAL A 122 12.56 3.45 9.77
N ALA A 123 12.31 4.75 9.67
CA ALA A 123 11.11 5.42 10.16
C ALA A 123 10.22 5.80 8.98
N LEU A 124 9.11 5.10 8.80
CA LEU A 124 8.13 5.36 7.77
C LEU A 124 7.11 6.38 8.26
N GLN A 125 7.03 7.53 7.62
CA GLN A 125 5.97 8.49 7.85
C GLN A 125 4.68 7.99 7.20
N VAL A 126 3.56 8.08 7.93
CA VAL A 126 2.23 7.72 7.45
C VAL A 126 1.50 8.98 7.00
N LEU A 127 1.06 8.99 5.74
CA LEU A 127 0.22 10.04 5.21
C LEU A 127 -1.15 9.45 4.84
N HIS A 128 -2.22 10.00 5.39
CA HIS A 128 -3.58 9.61 5.02
C HIS A 128 -3.92 10.21 3.65
N CYS A 129 -4.18 9.36 2.68
CA CYS A 129 -4.43 9.72 1.28
C CYS A 129 -5.76 9.14 0.79
N PRO A 130 -6.89 9.64 1.31
CA PRO A 130 -8.22 9.11 1.01
C PRO A 130 -8.67 9.43 -0.41
N GLY A 131 -9.63 8.66 -0.92
CA GLY A 131 -10.31 8.89 -2.18
C GLY A 131 -10.38 7.65 -3.08
N HIS A 132 -9.34 6.82 -3.15
CA HIS A 132 -9.46 5.45 -3.67
C HIS A 132 -10.30 4.60 -2.71
N THR A 133 -9.91 4.56 -1.44
CA THR A 133 -10.74 4.20 -0.30
C THR A 133 -10.68 5.31 0.75
N PRO A 134 -11.64 5.37 1.70
CA PRO A 134 -11.65 6.45 2.69
C PRO A 134 -10.51 6.34 3.72
N GLY A 135 -10.05 5.13 4.03
CA GLY A 135 -8.97 4.89 5.00
C GLY A 135 -7.59 4.66 4.38
N HIS A 136 -7.42 4.95 3.08
CA HIS A 136 -6.15 4.73 2.39
C HIS A 136 -5.01 5.53 3.02
N VAL A 137 -3.88 4.84 3.32
CA VAL A 137 -2.63 5.46 3.79
C VAL A 137 -1.47 5.10 2.87
N VAL A 138 -0.44 5.92 2.89
CA VAL A 138 0.83 5.68 2.20
C VAL A 138 1.98 5.74 3.18
N PHE A 139 3.11 5.10 2.86
CA PHE A 139 4.29 5.02 3.72
C PHE A 139 5.48 5.69 3.04
N PHE A 140 6.06 6.69 3.68
CA PHE A 140 7.17 7.47 3.14
C PHE A 140 8.44 7.33 3.98
N ASP A 141 9.54 6.88 3.37
CA ASP A 141 10.89 6.89 3.93
C ASP A 141 11.66 8.09 3.35
N ASP A 142 11.76 9.16 4.13
CA ASP A 142 12.45 10.38 3.71
C ASP A 142 13.94 10.13 3.46
N ALA A 143 14.58 9.27 4.25
CA ALA A 143 16.01 9.00 4.13
C ALA A 143 16.37 8.31 2.79
N SER A 144 15.55 7.44 2.26
CA SER A 144 15.75 6.78 0.96
C SER A 144 14.96 7.41 -0.18
N ARG A 145 14.18 8.47 0.09
CA ARG A 145 13.29 9.13 -0.88
C ARG A 145 12.36 8.14 -1.56
N LEU A 146 11.80 7.20 -0.78
CA LEU A 146 10.95 6.12 -1.28
C LEU A 146 9.57 6.20 -0.64
N LEU A 147 8.52 6.16 -1.48
CA LEU A 147 7.13 6.15 -1.10
C LEU A 147 6.50 4.81 -1.49
N ILE A 148 5.76 4.17 -0.60
CA ILE A 148 4.87 3.07 -0.94
C ILE A 148 3.48 3.66 -1.03
N SER A 149 2.98 3.81 -2.26
CA SER A 149 1.79 4.60 -2.53
C SER A 149 0.49 3.81 -2.52
N GLY A 150 0.54 2.48 -2.41
CA GLY A 150 -0.66 1.67 -2.63
C GLY A 150 -1.36 2.11 -3.93
N ASP A 151 -2.66 2.24 -3.88
CA ASP A 151 -3.50 2.61 -5.01
C ASP A 151 -3.84 4.11 -5.07
N ALA A 152 -3.04 4.96 -4.43
CA ALA A 152 -3.23 6.41 -4.55
C ALA A 152 -2.79 6.93 -5.92
N ILE A 153 -1.57 6.59 -6.36
CA ILE A 153 -0.98 7.09 -7.60
C ILE A 153 -0.24 5.96 -8.34
N PHE A 154 -0.35 5.95 -9.65
CA PHE A 154 0.32 5.03 -10.58
C PHE A 154 1.11 5.81 -11.61
N LYS A 155 1.99 5.11 -12.35
CA LYS A 155 2.63 5.70 -13.51
C LYS A 155 1.58 6.04 -14.58
N GLY A 156 1.37 7.34 -14.79
CA GLY A 156 0.40 7.87 -15.75
C GLY A 156 -1.07 7.71 -15.33
N GLY A 157 -1.36 7.44 -14.05
CA GLY A 157 -2.71 7.21 -13.56
C GLY A 157 -2.86 7.47 -12.06
N VAL A 158 -4.09 7.34 -11.59
CA VAL A 158 -4.46 7.39 -10.16
C VAL A 158 -5.42 6.25 -9.85
N GLY A 159 -5.61 5.95 -8.57
CA GLY A 159 -6.56 4.92 -8.12
C GLY A 159 -7.99 5.19 -8.59
N ARG A 160 -8.73 4.13 -8.86
CA ARG A 160 -10.17 4.23 -9.09
C ARG A 160 -10.85 4.78 -7.82
N SER A 161 -11.85 5.59 -8.01
CA SER A 161 -12.57 6.24 -6.91
C SER A 161 -14.10 6.10 -7.03
N ASP A 162 -14.55 5.18 -7.89
CA ASP A 162 -15.95 4.81 -8.09
C ASP A 162 -16.40 3.63 -7.21
N PHE A 163 -15.56 3.20 -6.28
CA PHE A 163 -15.88 2.22 -5.25
C PHE A 163 -16.71 2.84 -4.11
N PRO A 164 -17.43 2.02 -3.29
CA PRO A 164 -18.13 2.51 -2.12
C PRO A 164 -17.26 3.43 -1.25
N ARG A 165 -17.76 4.66 -1.00
CA ARG A 165 -17.06 5.72 -0.24
C ARG A 165 -15.77 6.24 -0.89
N GLY A 166 -15.52 5.91 -2.16
CA GLY A 166 -14.47 6.55 -2.95
C GLY A 166 -14.86 7.96 -3.38
N ASP A 167 -13.86 8.83 -3.58
CA ASP A 167 -14.04 10.23 -3.99
C ASP A 167 -12.84 10.69 -4.83
N HIS A 168 -13.07 10.94 -6.12
CA HIS A 168 -12.02 11.34 -7.04
C HIS A 168 -11.41 12.71 -6.69
N GLY A 169 -12.24 13.67 -6.31
CA GLY A 169 -11.77 15.00 -5.94
C GLY A 169 -10.88 14.96 -4.70
N GLN A 170 -11.26 14.16 -3.71
CA GLN A 170 -10.49 13.95 -2.50
C GLN A 170 -9.14 13.25 -2.79
N LEU A 171 -9.13 12.25 -3.70
CA LEU A 171 -7.90 11.58 -4.10
C LEU A 171 -6.92 12.55 -4.77
N ILE A 172 -7.39 13.34 -5.75
CA ILE A 172 -6.56 14.31 -6.45
C ILE A 172 -6.03 15.38 -5.50
N ALA A 173 -6.87 15.88 -4.59
CA ALA A 173 -6.46 16.84 -3.56
C ALA A 173 -5.37 16.24 -2.65
N ALA A 174 -5.56 15.02 -2.14
CA ALA A 174 -4.58 14.35 -1.30
C ALA A 174 -3.23 14.14 -2.02
N ILE A 175 -3.23 13.74 -3.28
CA ILE A 175 -2.00 13.61 -4.07
C ILE A 175 -1.31 14.97 -4.22
N LYS A 176 -2.05 16.01 -4.65
CA LYS A 176 -1.48 17.34 -4.90
C LYS A 176 -0.98 18.01 -3.62
N GLU A 177 -1.68 17.88 -2.51
CA GLU A 177 -1.39 18.57 -1.25
C GLU A 177 -0.40 17.83 -0.35
N LYS A 178 -0.36 16.47 -0.41
CA LYS A 178 0.43 15.67 0.50
C LYS A 178 1.58 14.91 -0.18
N LEU A 179 1.35 14.32 -1.37
CA LEU A 179 2.38 13.50 -2.01
C LEU A 179 3.32 14.35 -2.87
N LEU A 180 2.80 15.18 -3.77
CA LEU A 180 3.66 16.00 -4.63
C LEU A 180 4.62 16.92 -3.85
N PRO A 181 4.26 17.53 -2.69
CA PRO A 181 5.20 18.34 -1.91
C PRO A 181 6.38 17.56 -1.30
N LEU A 182 6.34 16.22 -1.26
CA LEU A 182 7.47 15.41 -0.79
C LEU A 182 8.73 15.60 -1.65
N GLY A 183 8.56 15.96 -2.94
CA GLY A 183 9.66 16.29 -3.85
C GLY A 183 9.68 15.46 -5.13
N ASP A 184 10.19 16.05 -6.18
CA ASP A 184 10.25 15.44 -7.52
C ASP A 184 11.18 14.23 -7.62
N ASP A 185 12.14 14.13 -6.70
CA ASP A 185 13.11 13.04 -6.58
C ASP A 185 12.56 11.78 -5.89
N VAL A 186 11.39 11.87 -5.29
CA VAL A 186 10.76 10.74 -4.60
C VAL A 186 10.32 9.68 -5.62
N THR A 187 10.90 8.49 -5.50
CA THR A 187 10.43 7.30 -6.22
C THR A 187 9.27 6.67 -5.46
N PHE A 188 8.24 6.19 -6.17
CA PHE A 188 7.18 5.44 -5.50
C PHE A 188 6.99 4.05 -6.08
N ILE A 189 6.60 3.13 -5.17
CA ILE A 189 6.15 1.78 -5.47
C ILE A 189 4.62 1.80 -5.40
N PRO A 190 3.93 1.70 -6.54
CA PRO A 190 2.46 1.64 -6.56
C PRO A 190 1.95 0.25 -6.22
N GLY A 191 0.67 0.14 -5.88
CA GLY A 191 0.00 -1.15 -5.70
C GLY A 191 -0.04 -1.99 -6.96
N HIS A 192 -0.05 -1.36 -8.13
CA HIS A 192 -0.03 -2.03 -9.43
C HIS A 192 0.89 -1.33 -10.43
N GLY A 193 1.48 -2.12 -11.34
CA GLY A 193 2.30 -1.61 -12.43
C GLY A 193 3.71 -1.19 -12.01
N PRO A 194 4.41 -0.44 -12.88
CA PRO A 194 5.81 -0.09 -12.68
C PRO A 194 5.99 1.11 -11.74
N LEU A 195 7.19 1.23 -11.18
CA LEU A 195 7.61 2.39 -10.40
C LEU A 195 7.61 3.65 -11.26
N SER A 196 7.45 4.80 -10.59
CA SER A 196 7.64 6.13 -11.18
C SER A 196 8.21 7.09 -10.13
N THR A 197 8.33 8.36 -10.48
CA THR A 197 8.70 9.41 -9.53
C THR A 197 7.60 10.45 -9.43
N LEU A 198 7.49 11.12 -8.28
CA LEU A 198 6.49 12.19 -8.12
C LEU A 198 6.73 13.33 -9.11
N GLY A 199 7.99 13.60 -9.49
CA GLY A 199 8.32 14.59 -10.50
C GLY A 199 7.87 14.21 -11.90
N GLU A 200 7.98 12.94 -12.28
CA GLU A 200 7.44 12.44 -13.56
C GLU A 200 5.92 12.59 -13.62
N GLU A 201 5.24 12.17 -12.57
CA GLU A 201 3.78 12.22 -12.50
C GLU A 201 3.27 13.67 -12.40
N ARG A 202 3.96 14.56 -11.70
CA ARG A 202 3.63 15.99 -11.68
C ARG A 202 3.60 16.58 -13.09
N ARG A 203 4.54 16.18 -13.96
CA ARG A 203 4.67 16.71 -15.31
C ARG A 203 3.75 16.06 -16.32
N ASN A 204 3.55 14.74 -16.20
CA ASN A 204 3.02 13.93 -17.29
C ASN A 204 1.75 13.14 -16.95
N ASN A 205 1.36 13.06 -15.67
CA ASN A 205 0.15 12.35 -15.28
C ASN A 205 -1.10 13.16 -15.66
N PRO A 206 -1.97 12.66 -16.56
CA PRO A 206 -3.10 13.43 -17.05
C PRO A 206 -4.13 13.79 -15.98
N PHE A 207 -4.20 13.02 -14.89
CA PHE A 207 -5.13 13.27 -13.78
C PHE A 207 -4.66 14.39 -12.84
N LEU A 208 -3.40 14.80 -12.93
CA LEU A 208 -2.80 15.81 -12.05
C LEU A 208 -2.62 17.17 -12.73
N GLN A 209 -2.93 17.25 -14.04
CA GLN A 209 -2.92 18.50 -14.78
C GLN A 209 -4.13 19.36 -14.41
N ASP A 210 -3.97 20.69 -14.39
CA ASP A 210 -5.06 21.62 -14.06
C ASP A 210 -6.08 21.79 -15.19
N GLU A 211 -5.70 21.40 -16.42
CA GLU A 211 -6.59 21.33 -17.57
C GLU A 211 -6.84 19.87 -17.94
N MET A 212 -7.98 19.32 -17.50
CA MET A 212 -8.46 18.07 -18.10
C MET A 212 -8.81 18.35 -19.57
N PRO A 213 -8.29 17.57 -20.54
CA PRO A 213 -8.82 17.64 -21.88
C PRO A 213 -10.31 17.29 -21.83
N VAL A 214 -11.15 18.26 -22.21
CA VAL A 214 -12.59 18.06 -22.39
C VAL A 214 -12.73 17.18 -23.62
N TRP A 215 -13.15 15.93 -23.42
CA TRP A 215 -13.52 15.01 -24.51
C TRP A 215 -14.99 15.21 -24.88
#